data_390782d1e6b80e80b1edbb59bb2b7be6
#
_entry.id   390782d1e6b80e80b1edbb59bb2b7be6
#
_cell.length_a   1.000
_cell.length_b   1.000
_cell.length_c   1.000
_cell.angle_alpha   90.00
_cell.angle_beta   90.00
_cell.angle_gamma   90.00
#
_symmetry.space_group_name_H-M   'P 1'
#
loop_
_entity.id
_entity.type
_entity.pdbx_description
1 polymer ?
#
loop_
_entity_poly.entity_id
_entity_poly.type
_entity_poly.pdbx_seq_one_letter_code
_entity_poly.pdbx_strand_id
1 'polypeptide(L)'
;MKRIILIIVVLVVAPTLYGQNIPEYHNEAVEASADYQQGNTFQQDLLLYADMLSSTHPYYADAKHRKGLERRVRRVYKECGKIEDVADFKLSLARLAASLGDGHTAISFWSNLERIFPVRMALDINQPAIVDVTSEEHRELLGKEVKAINGRSLKQILRSAREIVSADNEVNFLNLVKEYLMFAEFWSFLDMSDECLTLTFADGSSAEISAISKRELRIAQLQRNAQERVTAMRNTLFDYTLFEDEGICYLQFNQFADRVTMPQYPQLARFDEFVAAMMAEIEAKGVETLVVDLQYNSGGNSNLGEVLLSWLKPYAEIESYGVDVRISKMLLERYPYYRDFTFDGEPLKMGEVYDMWQFDHNRGREIDYSAPQDSSQHILNFDVERIFRCNVVFVEGQDSYSSATLLLTKARDCGVGIIVGEPSGGKPSHYGDLLYCTFPNTKTIATVSHKHFVRPSREAKESDYITPDVFIELNDPDCDQLWEWVLKTYKRR
;
A
#
# COMPACT_ATOMS: atom_id res chain seq x y z
N MET A 1 25.33 15.24 -13.58
CA MET A 1 23.87 15.39 -13.70
C MET A 1 23.28 15.29 -12.30
N LYS A 2 22.60 16.32 -11.80
CA LYS A 2 22.06 16.33 -10.43
C LYS A 2 20.91 15.35 -10.36
N ARG A 3 21.10 14.21 -9.67
CA ARG A 3 20.02 13.26 -9.36
C ARG A 3 19.11 13.93 -8.33
N ILE A 4 17.91 14.31 -8.77
CA ILE A 4 16.84 14.71 -7.89
C ILE A 4 16.33 13.39 -7.30
N ILE A 5 16.68 13.11 -6.04
CA ILE A 5 16.00 12.06 -5.27
C ILE A 5 14.60 12.64 -4.99
N LEU A 6 13.65 12.23 -5.80
CA LEU A 6 12.25 12.45 -5.51
C LEU A 6 11.94 11.51 -4.33
N ILE A 7 11.82 12.06 -3.13
CA ILE A 7 11.20 11.32 -2.03
C ILE A 7 9.76 11.07 -2.50
N ILE A 8 9.54 9.89 -3.08
CA ILE A 8 8.19 9.39 -3.28
C ILE A 8 7.74 9.00 -1.87
N VAL A 9 7.17 9.97 -1.17
CA VAL A 9 6.34 9.65 0.00
C VAL A 9 5.28 8.70 -0.53
N VAL A 10 5.40 7.45 -0.18
CA VAL A 10 4.45 6.40 -0.51
C VAL A 10 3.20 6.64 0.33
N LEU A 11 2.48 7.70 0.00
CA LEU A 11 1.07 7.80 0.28
C LEU A 11 0.40 6.94 -0.78
N VAL A 12 -0.07 5.77 -0.40
CA VAL A 12 -0.81 4.81 -1.26
C VAL A 12 -1.98 5.47 -2.02
N VAL A 13 -2.28 6.73 -1.75
CA VAL A 13 -3.41 7.48 -2.35
C VAL A 13 -2.99 8.79 -3.02
N ALA A 14 -1.84 9.38 -2.73
CA ALA A 14 -1.56 10.77 -3.12
C ALA A 14 -1.08 11.00 -4.58
N PRO A 15 -0.23 10.19 -5.24
CA PRO A 15 0.24 10.53 -6.58
C PRO A 15 -0.80 10.38 -7.67
N THR A 16 -1.78 9.49 -7.47
CA THR A 16 -2.85 9.24 -8.47
C THR A 16 -4.00 10.22 -8.38
N LEU A 17 -4.18 10.91 -7.26
CA LEU A 17 -5.28 11.84 -7.04
C LEU A 17 -4.96 13.30 -7.44
N TYR A 18 -3.68 13.69 -7.47
CA TYR A 18 -3.31 15.02 -7.94
C TYR A 18 -3.51 15.14 -9.46
N GLY A 19 -4.64 15.72 -9.87
CA GLY A 19 -5.00 15.98 -11.27
C GLY A 19 -6.18 15.17 -11.80
N GLN A 20 -6.79 14.27 -11.03
CA GLN A 20 -8.06 13.64 -11.38
C GLN A 20 -9.23 14.40 -10.76
N ASN A 21 -10.33 14.55 -11.51
CA ASN A 21 -11.61 15.00 -10.95
C ASN A 21 -12.12 13.89 -10.02
N ILE A 22 -11.93 14.06 -8.71
CA ILE A 22 -12.47 13.13 -7.71
C ILE A 22 -13.99 13.35 -7.65
N PRO A 23 -14.82 12.33 -7.92
CA PRO A 23 -16.26 12.50 -7.92
C PRO A 23 -16.80 12.83 -6.52
N GLU A 24 -17.84 13.64 -6.46
CA GLU A 24 -18.59 13.85 -5.22
C GLU A 24 -19.51 12.65 -4.96
N TYR A 25 -19.58 12.20 -3.72
CA TYR A 25 -20.45 11.12 -3.32
C TYR A 25 -21.85 11.65 -2.96
N HIS A 26 -22.86 11.14 -3.63
CA HIS A 26 -24.25 11.49 -3.44
C HIS A 26 -25.13 10.22 -3.30
N ASN A 27 -26.09 10.28 -2.38
CA ASN A 27 -27.14 9.27 -2.26
C ASN A 27 -28.49 9.94 -1.95
N GLU A 28 -29.36 9.95 -2.95
CA GLU A 28 -30.69 10.60 -2.87
C GLU A 28 -31.52 10.12 -1.67
N ALA A 29 -31.44 8.82 -1.32
CA ALA A 29 -32.18 8.27 -0.18
C ALA A 29 -31.66 8.79 1.16
N VAL A 30 -30.32 8.93 1.29
CA VAL A 30 -29.68 9.53 2.46
C VAL A 30 -30.02 11.02 2.53
N GLU A 31 -29.85 11.73 1.43
CA GLU A 31 -30.10 13.18 1.34
C GLU A 31 -31.56 13.56 1.60
N ALA A 32 -32.52 12.66 1.24
CA ALA A 32 -33.94 12.86 1.54
C ALA A 32 -34.31 12.51 2.99
N SER A 33 -33.42 11.93 3.78
CA SER A 33 -33.71 11.54 5.16
C SER A 33 -33.87 12.75 6.09
N ALA A 34 -34.68 12.62 7.13
CA ALA A 34 -34.91 13.68 8.11
C ALA A 34 -33.61 14.07 8.84
N ASP A 35 -32.75 13.11 9.18
CA ASP A 35 -31.47 13.35 9.85
C ASP A 35 -30.51 14.16 8.98
N TYR A 36 -30.49 13.92 7.67
CA TYR A 36 -29.69 14.71 6.72
C TYR A 36 -30.24 16.14 6.59
N GLN A 37 -31.56 16.28 6.40
CA GLN A 37 -32.19 17.60 6.18
C GLN A 37 -32.11 18.52 7.41
N GLN A 38 -32.05 17.94 8.62
CA GLN A 38 -31.93 18.69 9.88
C GLN A 38 -30.49 18.85 10.35
N GLY A 39 -29.56 18.08 9.78
CA GLY A 39 -28.15 18.09 10.14
C GLY A 39 -27.41 19.32 9.63
N ASN A 40 -26.34 19.72 10.34
CA ASN A 40 -25.36 20.67 9.82
C ASN A 40 -24.48 20.01 8.73
N THR A 41 -23.63 20.79 8.08
CA THR A 41 -22.77 20.32 6.97
C THR A 41 -21.88 19.11 7.34
N PHE A 42 -21.36 19.04 8.56
CA PHE A 42 -20.57 17.91 9.04
C PHE A 42 -21.43 16.67 9.28
N GLN A 43 -22.62 16.83 9.82
CA GLN A 43 -23.58 15.74 10.03
C GLN A 43 -24.05 15.15 8.69
N GLN A 44 -24.28 15.99 7.70
CA GLN A 44 -24.67 15.58 6.35
C GLN A 44 -23.58 14.74 5.69
N ASP A 45 -22.34 15.22 5.67
CA ASP A 45 -21.20 14.49 5.10
C ASP A 45 -20.88 13.20 5.87
N LEU A 46 -21.07 13.18 7.20
CA LEU A 46 -20.97 11.95 8.00
C LEU A 46 -21.98 10.89 7.57
N LEU A 47 -23.24 11.25 7.30
CA LEU A 47 -24.25 10.31 6.86
C LEU A 47 -23.92 9.73 5.49
N LEU A 48 -23.44 10.54 4.56
CA LEU A 48 -22.94 10.10 3.26
C LEU A 48 -21.74 9.17 3.40
N TYR A 49 -20.78 9.50 4.29
CA TYR A 49 -19.63 8.63 4.58
C TYR A 49 -20.06 7.28 5.15
N ALA A 50 -20.99 7.28 6.08
CA ALA A 50 -21.53 6.05 6.67
C ALA A 50 -22.24 5.17 5.64
N ASP A 51 -23.00 5.78 4.72
CA ASP A 51 -23.63 5.08 3.61
C ASP A 51 -22.58 4.52 2.64
N MET A 52 -21.58 5.30 2.25
CA MET A 52 -20.48 4.84 1.41
C MET A 52 -19.82 3.59 2.01
N LEU A 53 -19.44 3.63 3.28
CA LEU A 53 -18.87 2.45 3.97
C LEU A 53 -19.81 1.26 3.98
N SER A 54 -21.06 1.50 4.41
CA SER A 54 -22.04 0.43 4.63
C SER A 54 -22.54 -0.20 3.33
N SER A 55 -22.50 0.50 2.22
CA SER A 55 -22.96 0.02 0.91
C SER A 55 -21.85 -0.58 0.05
N THR A 56 -20.58 -0.16 0.26
CA THR A 56 -19.47 -0.49 -0.63
C THR A 56 -18.48 -1.49 -0.04
N HIS A 57 -18.11 -1.34 1.24
CA HIS A 57 -17.09 -2.20 1.84
C HIS A 57 -17.64 -3.62 2.11
N PRO A 58 -16.96 -4.71 1.65
CA PRO A 58 -17.46 -6.09 1.81
C PRO A 58 -17.71 -6.51 3.27
N TYR A 59 -16.92 -6.01 4.22
CA TYR A 59 -17.08 -6.26 5.66
C TYR A 59 -18.50 -5.94 6.17
N TYR A 60 -19.13 -4.92 5.60
CA TYR A 60 -20.49 -4.51 5.98
C TYR A 60 -21.60 -5.24 5.22
N ALA A 61 -21.29 -6.27 4.45
CA ALA A 61 -22.30 -7.20 3.97
C ALA A 61 -22.97 -7.95 5.15
N ASP A 62 -22.24 -8.20 6.23
CA ASP A 62 -22.76 -8.77 7.46
C ASP A 62 -23.62 -7.75 8.25
N ALA A 63 -24.85 -8.17 8.61
CA ALA A 63 -25.79 -7.33 9.32
C ALA A 63 -25.32 -6.92 10.73
N LYS A 64 -24.52 -7.76 11.42
CA LYS A 64 -23.96 -7.45 12.74
C LYS A 64 -22.95 -6.32 12.64
N HIS A 65 -22.12 -6.34 11.60
CA HIS A 65 -21.12 -5.30 11.34
C HIS A 65 -21.79 -3.97 10.98
N ARG A 66 -22.85 -4.00 10.15
CA ARG A 66 -23.66 -2.79 9.84
C ARG A 66 -24.25 -2.15 11.11
N LYS A 67 -24.89 -2.97 11.97
CA LYS A 67 -25.42 -2.47 13.26
C LYS A 67 -24.33 -1.88 14.15
N GLY A 68 -23.10 -2.41 14.08
CA GLY A 68 -21.94 -1.87 14.75
C GLY A 68 -21.57 -0.49 14.24
N LEU A 69 -21.53 -0.30 12.91
CA LEU A 69 -21.28 0.99 12.26
C LEU A 69 -22.38 2.02 12.64
N GLU A 70 -23.65 1.66 12.50
CA GLU A 70 -24.77 2.54 12.85
C GLU A 70 -24.67 3.09 14.28
N ARG A 71 -24.31 2.26 15.26
CA ARG A 71 -24.14 2.69 16.66
C ARG A 71 -23.00 3.70 16.81
N ARG A 72 -21.87 3.50 16.09
CA ARG A 72 -20.76 4.44 16.09
C ARG A 72 -21.14 5.75 15.40
N VAL A 73 -21.78 5.67 14.24
CA VAL A 73 -22.25 6.83 13.49
C VAL A 73 -23.21 7.69 14.32
N ARG A 74 -24.19 7.09 15.02
CA ARG A 74 -25.11 7.85 15.91
C ARG A 74 -24.36 8.62 17.01
N ARG A 75 -23.25 8.09 17.53
CA ARG A 75 -22.43 8.81 18.52
C ARG A 75 -21.70 9.95 17.84
N VAL A 76 -20.99 9.71 16.74
CA VAL A 76 -20.23 10.70 15.99
C VAL A 76 -21.16 11.80 15.44
N TYR A 77 -22.39 11.46 15.03
CA TYR A 77 -23.38 12.43 14.58
C TYR A 77 -23.70 13.50 15.65
N LYS A 78 -23.81 13.08 16.92
CA LYS A 78 -24.01 14.04 18.03
C LYS A 78 -22.76 14.88 18.28
N GLU A 79 -21.59 14.32 18.11
CA GLU A 79 -20.30 15.03 18.23
C GLU A 79 -20.16 16.07 17.11
N CYS A 80 -20.49 15.70 15.87
CA CYS A 80 -20.48 16.59 14.69
C CYS A 80 -21.42 17.80 14.83
N GLY A 81 -22.46 17.70 15.65
CA GLY A 81 -23.31 18.85 15.96
C GLY A 81 -22.61 19.99 16.71
N LYS A 82 -21.41 19.76 17.23
CA LYS A 82 -20.59 20.72 18.00
C LYS A 82 -19.26 21.06 17.34
N ILE A 83 -18.93 20.39 16.23
CA ILE A 83 -17.69 20.64 15.48
C ILE A 83 -17.85 21.94 14.68
N GLU A 84 -16.81 22.77 14.71
CA GLU A 84 -16.73 24.04 13.98
C GLU A 84 -15.63 24.01 12.90
N ASP A 85 -14.71 23.01 12.96
CA ASP A 85 -13.54 22.89 12.10
C ASP A 85 -13.57 21.60 11.26
N VAL A 86 -13.16 21.72 9.99
CA VAL A 86 -13.02 20.57 9.07
C VAL A 86 -11.95 19.59 9.53
N ALA A 87 -10.90 20.04 10.23
CA ALA A 87 -9.86 19.16 10.75
C ALA A 87 -10.41 18.20 11.82
N ASP A 88 -11.19 18.71 12.78
CA ASP A 88 -11.87 17.91 13.80
C ASP A 88 -12.87 16.92 13.18
N PHE A 89 -13.56 17.36 12.12
CA PHE A 89 -14.44 16.49 11.37
C PHE A 89 -13.67 15.34 10.70
N LYS A 90 -12.56 15.64 10.02
CA LYS A 90 -11.69 14.60 9.42
C LYS A 90 -11.21 13.58 10.46
N LEU A 91 -10.84 14.03 11.67
CA LEU A 91 -10.47 13.14 12.77
C LEU A 91 -11.61 12.20 13.16
N SER A 92 -12.83 12.72 13.21
CA SER A 92 -14.02 11.92 13.53
C SER A 92 -14.28 10.84 12.49
N LEU A 93 -14.14 11.15 11.20
CA LEU A 93 -14.23 10.17 10.12
C LEU A 93 -13.06 9.17 10.13
N ALA A 94 -11.83 9.64 10.39
CA ALA A 94 -10.64 8.80 10.44
C ALA A 94 -10.73 7.74 11.55
N ARG A 95 -11.32 8.08 12.73
CA ARG A 95 -11.60 7.10 13.78
C ARG A 95 -12.57 6.01 13.34
N LEU A 96 -13.55 6.34 12.51
CA LEU A 96 -14.45 5.34 11.93
C LEU A 96 -13.70 4.44 10.94
N ALA A 97 -12.87 5.00 10.06
CA ALA A 97 -12.05 4.24 9.12
C ALA A 97 -11.07 3.31 9.83
N ALA A 98 -10.25 3.85 10.74
CA ALA A 98 -9.23 3.09 11.47
C ALA A 98 -9.82 1.90 12.25
N SER A 99 -11.09 2.02 12.70
CA SER A 99 -11.77 0.93 13.40
C SER A 99 -12.06 -0.32 12.54
N LEU A 100 -11.85 -0.26 11.22
CA LEU A 100 -11.99 -1.39 10.29
C LEU A 100 -10.76 -2.29 10.27
N GLY A 101 -9.57 -1.74 10.48
CA GLY A 101 -8.31 -2.46 10.29
C GLY A 101 -8.05 -2.79 8.81
N ASP A 102 -8.41 -1.88 7.92
CA ASP A 102 -8.18 -1.93 6.48
C ASP A 102 -7.43 -0.68 6.03
N GLY A 103 -6.18 -0.84 5.62
CA GLY A 103 -5.33 0.26 5.20
C GLY A 103 -5.76 0.95 3.89
N HIS A 104 -6.61 0.30 3.09
CA HIS A 104 -7.16 0.89 1.87
C HIS A 104 -8.42 1.74 2.12
N THR A 105 -9.05 1.61 3.29
CA THR A 105 -10.22 2.42 3.69
C THR A 105 -9.78 3.51 4.66
N ALA A 106 -9.66 4.74 4.17
CA ALA A 106 -9.04 5.83 4.91
C ALA A 106 -9.66 7.21 4.58
N ILE A 107 -9.38 8.16 5.45
CA ILE A 107 -9.62 9.59 5.22
C ILE A 107 -8.30 10.26 4.87
N SER A 108 -8.29 11.06 3.81
CA SER A 108 -7.12 11.87 3.50
C SER A 108 -7.03 13.07 4.45
N PHE A 109 -6.00 13.07 5.28
CA PHE A 109 -5.66 14.23 6.11
C PHE A 109 -5.01 15.37 5.28
N TRP A 110 -4.50 15.02 4.12
CA TRP A 110 -3.45 15.69 3.43
C TRP A 110 -3.96 16.56 2.28
N SER A 111 -4.51 17.71 2.57
CA SER A 111 -4.77 18.70 1.51
C SER A 111 -3.57 19.63 1.26
N ASN A 112 -2.81 19.96 2.30
CA ASN A 112 -1.69 20.91 2.21
C ASN A 112 -0.60 20.57 3.25
N LEU A 113 0.25 19.59 2.97
CA LEU A 113 1.43 19.33 3.80
C LEU A 113 2.56 20.25 3.33
N GLU A 114 2.78 21.34 4.01
CA GLU A 114 3.81 22.33 3.64
C GLU A 114 5.04 22.27 4.53
N ARG A 115 4.87 21.89 5.79
CA ARG A 115 5.92 21.87 6.80
C ARG A 115 6.32 20.47 7.18
N ILE A 116 7.61 20.27 7.38
CA ILE A 116 8.17 18.96 7.67
C ILE A 116 9.27 19.08 8.73
N PHE A 117 9.34 18.12 9.63
CA PHE A 117 10.48 17.97 10.51
C PHE A 117 11.61 17.26 9.77
N PRO A 118 12.85 17.82 9.78
CA PRO A 118 13.98 17.26 9.04
C PRO A 118 14.61 16.02 9.73
N VAL A 119 13.83 15.33 10.52
CA VAL A 119 14.15 14.06 11.17
C VAL A 119 13.03 13.06 10.92
N ARG A 120 13.38 11.79 10.85
CA ARG A 120 12.48 10.66 10.70
C ARG A 120 12.74 9.68 11.83
N MET A 121 11.75 8.91 12.21
CA MET A 121 11.92 7.84 13.19
C MET A 121 11.81 6.49 12.48
N ALA A 122 12.85 5.68 12.58
CA ALA A 122 12.73 4.28 12.22
C ALA A 122 11.91 3.58 13.31
N LEU A 123 10.76 3.03 12.91
CA LEU A 123 9.85 2.30 13.78
C LEU A 123 9.79 0.85 13.31
N ASP A 124 10.02 -0.07 14.21
CA ASP A 124 9.94 -1.50 13.97
C ASP A 124 9.17 -2.19 15.12
N ILE A 125 8.53 -3.33 14.83
CA ILE A 125 7.73 -4.07 15.81
C ILE A 125 8.60 -4.73 16.90
N ASN A 126 9.87 -4.97 16.62
CA ASN A 126 10.79 -5.73 17.47
C ASN A 126 11.92 -4.87 18.05
N GLN A 127 12.06 -3.63 17.61
CA GLN A 127 13.20 -2.77 17.96
C GLN A 127 12.75 -1.45 18.59
N PRO A 128 13.60 -0.81 19.40
CA PRO A 128 13.35 0.55 19.86
C PRO A 128 13.36 1.52 18.66
N ALA A 129 12.55 2.58 18.74
CA ALA A 129 12.54 3.61 17.71
C ALA A 129 13.86 4.41 17.75
N ILE A 130 14.49 4.53 16.61
CA ILE A 130 15.73 5.31 16.44
C ILE A 130 15.51 6.50 15.51
N VAL A 131 16.33 7.54 15.68
CA VAL A 131 16.31 8.68 14.77
C VAL A 131 16.99 8.31 13.46
N ASP A 132 16.29 8.48 12.36
CA ASP A 132 16.85 8.61 11.03
C ASP A 132 16.83 10.10 10.64
N VAL A 133 17.89 10.60 10.01
CA VAL A 133 18.07 12.02 9.76
C VAL A 133 17.96 12.31 8.28
N THR A 134 17.14 13.29 7.94
CA THR A 134 16.95 13.75 6.56
C THR A 134 17.73 15.04 6.25
N SER A 135 18.31 15.69 7.28
CA SER A 135 19.10 16.92 7.16
C SER A 135 20.50 16.75 7.76
N GLU A 136 21.49 17.35 7.11
CA GLU A 136 22.89 17.39 7.60
C GLU A 136 23.00 18.09 8.96
N GLU A 137 22.15 19.08 9.22
CA GLU A 137 22.13 19.85 10.48
C GLU A 137 21.90 18.99 11.71
N HIS A 138 21.23 17.85 11.55
CA HIS A 138 20.86 16.95 12.66
C HIS A 138 21.61 15.60 12.64
N ARG A 139 22.71 15.54 11.89
CA ARG A 139 23.50 14.29 11.69
C ARG A 139 23.91 13.62 13.01
N GLU A 140 24.17 14.41 14.06
CA GLU A 140 24.57 13.91 15.38
C GLU A 140 23.45 13.16 16.11
N LEU A 141 22.22 13.26 15.63
CA LEU A 141 21.07 12.55 16.21
C LEU A 141 20.86 11.17 15.57
N LEU A 142 21.55 10.88 14.46
CA LEU A 142 21.42 9.61 13.76
C LEU A 142 21.68 8.41 14.68
N GLY A 143 20.77 7.45 14.72
CA GLY A 143 20.86 6.24 15.50
C GLY A 143 20.53 6.41 16.99
N LYS A 144 20.19 7.60 17.48
CA LYS A 144 19.75 7.79 18.87
C LYS A 144 18.38 7.18 19.11
N GLU A 145 18.25 6.42 20.18
CA GLU A 145 16.96 5.83 20.58
C GLU A 145 16.03 6.91 21.17
N VAL A 146 14.82 7.04 20.60
CA VAL A 146 13.80 8.00 21.02
C VAL A 146 12.97 7.42 22.16
N LYS A 147 12.93 8.10 23.29
CA LYS A 147 12.15 7.74 24.47
C LYS A 147 10.85 8.53 24.58
N ALA A 148 10.90 9.83 24.33
CA ALA A 148 9.75 10.72 24.41
C ALA A 148 9.86 11.88 23.41
N ILE A 149 8.70 12.45 23.05
CA ILE A 149 8.58 13.63 22.18
C ILE A 149 7.61 14.59 22.84
N ASN A 150 8.02 15.86 23.03
CA ASN A 150 7.25 16.89 23.74
C ASN A 150 6.70 16.38 25.08
N GLY A 151 7.50 15.63 25.83
CA GLY A 151 7.15 15.06 27.14
C GLY A 151 6.20 13.86 27.13
N ARG A 152 5.66 13.46 25.96
CA ARG A 152 4.86 12.23 25.83
C ARG A 152 5.75 11.06 25.41
N SER A 153 5.58 9.92 26.04
CA SER A 153 6.29 8.70 25.62
C SER A 153 5.85 8.29 24.22
N LEU A 154 6.77 7.70 23.44
CA LEU A 154 6.46 7.20 22.10
C LEU A 154 5.24 6.25 22.10
N LYS A 155 5.13 5.38 23.13
CA LYS A 155 3.97 4.50 23.30
C LYS A 155 2.63 5.26 23.39
N GLN A 156 2.60 6.42 24.05
CA GLN A 156 1.40 7.25 24.11
C GLN A 156 1.08 7.88 22.75
N ILE A 157 2.09 8.37 22.04
CA ILE A 157 1.95 8.94 20.69
C ILE A 157 1.41 7.89 19.74
N LEU A 158 2.01 6.70 19.68
CA LEU A 158 1.56 5.60 18.83
C LEU A 158 0.12 5.15 19.15
N ARG A 159 -0.27 5.19 20.45
CA ARG A 159 -1.66 4.89 20.83
C ARG A 159 -2.64 5.93 20.27
N SER A 160 -2.32 7.21 20.34
CA SER A 160 -3.16 8.27 19.78
C SER A 160 -3.22 8.18 18.24
N ALA A 161 -2.08 7.93 17.59
CA ALA A 161 -2.03 7.75 16.15
C ALA A 161 -2.87 6.54 15.68
N ARG A 162 -2.91 5.44 16.46
CA ARG A 162 -3.68 4.23 16.14
C ARG A 162 -5.19 4.48 16.09
N GLU A 163 -5.68 5.48 16.78
CA GLU A 163 -7.10 5.83 16.72
C GLU A 163 -7.53 6.43 15.38
N ILE A 164 -6.58 6.98 14.60
CA ILE A 164 -6.86 7.76 13.39
C ILE A 164 -6.17 7.24 12.13
N VAL A 165 -5.18 6.37 12.25
CA VAL A 165 -4.44 5.80 11.12
C VAL A 165 -5.02 4.42 10.78
N SER A 166 -5.60 4.31 9.59
CA SER A 166 -6.06 3.04 9.04
C SER A 166 -4.87 2.20 8.58
N ALA A 167 -4.79 0.96 9.03
CA ALA A 167 -3.72 0.04 8.68
C ALA A 167 -4.20 -1.41 8.74
N ASP A 168 -3.63 -2.27 7.91
CA ASP A 168 -3.97 -3.70 7.88
C ASP A 168 -3.41 -4.45 9.08
N ASN A 169 -2.19 -4.10 9.49
CA ASN A 169 -1.46 -4.76 10.56
C ASN A 169 -0.51 -3.80 11.28
N GLU A 170 0.25 -4.32 12.26
CA GLU A 170 1.19 -3.52 13.05
C GLU A 170 2.35 -2.99 12.20
N VAL A 171 2.88 -3.78 11.26
CA VAL A 171 3.98 -3.37 10.37
C VAL A 171 3.52 -2.20 9.49
N ASN A 172 2.35 -2.33 8.86
CA ASN A 172 1.75 -1.26 8.05
C ASN A 172 1.49 0.01 8.87
N PHE A 173 0.95 -0.16 10.09
CA PHE A 173 0.71 0.95 10.99
C PHE A 173 1.99 1.73 11.31
N LEU A 174 3.05 1.03 11.72
CA LEU A 174 4.33 1.66 12.07
C LEU A 174 4.97 2.30 10.83
N ASN A 175 4.88 1.64 9.68
CA ASN A 175 5.38 2.16 8.41
C ASN A 175 4.68 3.46 8.00
N LEU A 176 3.34 3.54 8.13
CA LEU A 176 2.59 4.77 7.86
C LEU A 176 2.90 5.86 8.88
N VAL A 177 2.93 5.53 10.16
CA VAL A 177 3.16 6.51 11.22
C VAL A 177 4.56 7.11 11.15
N LYS A 178 5.61 6.32 10.82
CA LYS A 178 6.97 6.89 10.65
C LYS A 178 7.00 8.01 9.61
N GLU A 179 6.23 7.88 8.52
CA GLU A 179 6.12 8.91 7.50
C GLU A 179 5.26 10.09 7.99
N TYR A 180 4.15 9.81 8.67
CA TYR A 180 3.23 10.86 9.16
C TYR A 180 3.88 11.74 10.23
N LEU A 181 4.71 11.17 11.10
CA LEU A 181 5.44 11.93 12.13
C LEU A 181 6.46 12.92 11.56
N MET A 182 6.82 12.81 10.28
CA MET A 182 7.63 13.84 9.62
C MET A 182 6.82 15.10 9.32
N PHE A 183 5.49 15.03 9.17
CA PHE A 183 4.67 16.17 8.78
C PHE A 183 4.19 16.95 10.01
N ALA A 184 4.48 18.24 10.05
CA ALA A 184 4.15 19.11 11.17
C ALA A 184 2.64 19.08 11.47
N GLU A 185 1.82 19.11 10.42
CA GLU A 185 0.37 19.12 10.53
C GLU A 185 -0.20 17.84 11.18
N PHE A 186 0.51 16.70 11.11
CA PHE A 186 0.08 15.47 11.79
C PHE A 186 0.12 15.57 13.30
N TRP A 187 1.07 16.34 13.85
CA TRP A 187 1.20 16.53 15.29
C TRP A 187 0.03 17.32 15.88
N SER A 188 -0.53 18.28 15.14
CA SER A 188 -1.76 18.99 15.54
C SER A 188 -2.92 18.01 15.72
N PHE A 189 -3.06 16.98 14.85
CA PHE A 189 -4.08 15.93 15.01
C PHE A 189 -3.87 15.04 16.25
N LEU A 190 -2.67 15.05 16.82
CA LEU A 190 -2.34 14.35 18.06
C LEU A 190 -2.41 15.26 19.32
N ASP A 191 -2.97 16.47 19.20
CA ASP A 191 -2.98 17.51 20.23
C ASP A 191 -1.57 17.86 20.74
N MET A 192 -0.62 18.03 19.79
CA MET A 192 0.78 18.35 20.07
C MET A 192 1.23 19.53 19.20
N SER A 193 2.34 20.20 19.63
CA SER A 193 2.94 21.29 18.86
C SER A 193 3.39 20.82 17.48
N ASP A 194 3.08 21.59 16.46
CA ASP A 194 3.46 21.40 15.07
C ASP A 194 4.56 22.38 14.59
N GLU A 195 5.10 23.20 15.50
CA GLU A 195 6.17 24.15 15.20
C GLU A 195 7.56 23.62 15.59
N CYS A 196 7.64 22.97 16.75
CA CYS A 196 8.88 22.46 17.33
C CYS A 196 8.64 21.15 18.08
N LEU A 197 9.52 20.16 17.87
CA LEU A 197 9.55 18.91 18.63
C LEU A 197 10.74 18.91 19.56
N THR A 198 10.51 18.60 20.84
CA THR A 198 11.57 18.28 21.80
C THR A 198 11.70 16.76 21.87
N LEU A 199 12.73 16.20 21.25
CA LEU A 199 13.07 14.77 21.36
C LEU A 199 13.84 14.53 22.65
N THR A 200 13.44 13.52 23.41
CA THR A 200 14.20 13.01 24.59
C THR A 200 14.69 11.62 24.26
N PHE A 201 15.99 11.36 24.43
CA PHE A 201 16.64 10.10 24.07
C PHE A 201 16.82 9.18 25.28
N ALA A 202 17.12 7.90 25.01
CA ALA A 202 17.35 6.89 26.03
C ALA A 202 18.59 7.21 26.91
N ASP A 203 19.60 7.89 26.36
CA ASP A 203 20.80 8.36 27.05
C ASP A 203 20.53 9.57 28.00
N GLY A 204 19.29 10.08 28.04
CA GLY A 204 18.89 11.22 28.85
C GLY A 204 19.15 12.59 28.18
N SER A 205 19.79 12.63 27.02
CA SER A 205 19.97 13.86 26.25
C SER A 205 18.65 14.28 25.57
N SER A 206 18.60 15.52 25.07
CA SER A 206 17.45 16.03 24.33
C SER A 206 17.90 16.92 23.17
N ALA A 207 17.04 17.04 22.15
CA ALA A 207 17.22 17.96 21.04
C ALA A 207 15.89 18.63 20.66
N GLU A 208 15.97 19.88 20.22
CA GLU A 208 14.83 20.61 19.68
C GLU A 208 14.91 20.63 18.15
N ILE A 209 13.82 20.27 17.49
CA ILE A 209 13.72 20.19 16.03
C ILE A 209 12.59 21.09 15.58
N SER A 210 12.90 22.10 14.81
CA SER A 210 11.91 23.01 14.22
C SER A 210 11.39 22.47 12.89
N ALA A 211 10.10 22.65 12.63
CA ALA A 211 9.53 22.36 11.33
C ALA A 211 10.04 23.34 10.27
N ILE A 212 10.42 22.82 9.11
CA ILE A 212 10.89 23.59 7.95
C ILE A 212 9.97 23.36 6.75
N SER A 213 10.03 24.24 5.75
CA SER A 213 9.30 24.02 4.51
C SER A 213 9.91 22.85 3.71
N LYS A 214 9.09 22.20 2.88
CA LYS A 214 9.58 21.18 1.93
C LYS A 214 10.67 21.70 1.01
N ARG A 215 10.67 23.00 0.71
CA ARG A 215 11.71 23.64 -0.11
C ARG A 215 13.04 23.69 0.64
N GLU A 216 13.03 24.09 1.92
CA GLU A 216 14.22 24.11 2.77
C GLU A 216 14.76 22.70 2.95
N LEU A 217 13.92 21.70 3.19
CA LEU A 217 14.35 20.30 3.27
C LEU A 217 15.09 19.84 2.00
N ARG A 218 14.61 20.18 0.80
CA ARG A 218 15.28 19.81 -0.46
C ARG A 218 16.69 20.39 -0.56
N ILE A 219 16.94 21.54 0.06
CA ILE A 219 18.26 22.21 0.08
C ILE A 219 19.15 21.58 1.16
N ALA A 220 18.54 21.25 2.31
CA ALA A 220 19.24 20.72 3.49
C ALA A 220 19.43 19.19 3.47
N GLN A 221 18.98 18.52 2.42
CA GLN A 221 18.96 17.06 2.33
C GLN A 221 20.35 16.47 2.57
N LEU A 222 20.42 15.52 3.52
CA LEU A 222 21.64 14.82 3.86
C LEU A 222 22.21 14.14 2.60
N GLN A 223 23.39 14.56 2.18
CA GLN A 223 24.17 13.82 1.19
C GLN A 223 24.82 12.66 1.93
N ARG A 224 24.10 11.54 2.02
CA ARG A 224 24.72 10.29 2.44
C ARG A 224 25.73 9.92 1.34
N ASN A 225 27.00 9.71 1.71
CA ASN A 225 27.91 8.94 0.90
C ASN A 225 27.38 7.49 0.93
N ALA A 226 26.31 7.26 0.21
CA ALA A 226 25.84 5.91 -0.01
C ALA A 226 26.96 5.21 -0.78
N GLN A 227 27.65 4.26 -0.16
CA GLN A 227 28.20 3.16 -0.95
C GLN A 227 27.07 2.75 -1.89
N GLU A 228 27.38 2.60 -3.19
CA GLU A 228 26.37 2.18 -4.17
C GLU A 228 25.92 0.77 -3.78
N ARG A 229 24.92 0.69 -2.89
CA ARG A 229 24.33 -0.58 -2.51
C ARG A 229 23.54 -1.11 -3.69
N VAL A 230 23.69 -2.39 -3.99
CA VAL A 230 22.91 -3.08 -5.02
C VAL A 230 21.42 -2.96 -4.74
N THR A 231 21.04 -3.06 -3.45
CA THR A 231 19.69 -3.04 -2.95
C THR A 231 19.11 -1.63 -2.73
N ALA A 232 19.92 -0.56 -2.96
CA ALA A 232 19.42 0.80 -2.82
C ALA A 232 18.27 1.08 -3.79
N MET A 233 17.24 1.78 -3.31
CA MET A 233 16.07 2.14 -4.12
C MET A 233 16.47 2.90 -5.39
N ARG A 234 16.05 2.40 -6.54
CA ARG A 234 16.21 3.04 -7.85
C ARG A 234 14.99 3.90 -8.16
N ASN A 235 15.23 5.01 -8.83
CA ASN A 235 14.13 5.90 -9.25
C ASN A 235 13.49 5.41 -10.56
N THR A 236 12.98 4.18 -10.54
CA THR A 236 12.31 3.52 -11.66
C THR A 236 11.15 2.68 -11.13
N LEU A 237 10.16 2.39 -11.97
CA LEU A 237 9.05 1.48 -11.60
C LEU A 237 9.55 0.05 -11.46
N PHE A 238 10.43 -0.35 -12.39
CA PHE A 238 11.12 -1.63 -12.40
C PHE A 238 12.44 -1.50 -13.19
N ASP A 239 13.44 -2.26 -12.78
CA ASP A 239 14.75 -2.30 -13.43
C ASP A 239 15.52 -3.55 -12.97
N TYR A 240 16.44 -4.08 -13.79
CA TYR A 240 17.27 -5.19 -13.37
C TYR A 240 18.75 -4.98 -13.65
N THR A 241 19.57 -5.71 -12.95
CA THR A 241 21.00 -5.80 -13.17
C THR A 241 21.42 -7.26 -13.24
N LEU A 242 22.19 -7.61 -14.27
CA LEU A 242 22.81 -8.91 -14.38
C LEU A 242 24.21 -8.88 -13.77
N PHE A 243 24.45 -9.75 -12.83
CA PHE A 243 25.76 -10.08 -12.25
C PHE A 243 26.22 -11.39 -12.86
N GLU A 244 26.77 -11.31 -14.10
CA GLU A 244 27.07 -12.48 -14.92
C GLU A 244 28.08 -13.41 -14.26
N ASP A 245 29.13 -12.86 -13.65
CA ASP A 245 30.17 -13.63 -12.94
C ASP A 245 29.63 -14.34 -11.70
N GLU A 246 28.61 -13.76 -11.07
CA GLU A 246 27.91 -14.32 -9.93
C GLU A 246 26.80 -15.30 -10.32
N GLY A 247 26.30 -15.25 -11.55
CA GLY A 247 25.16 -16.01 -12.04
C GLY A 247 23.82 -15.52 -11.47
N ILE A 248 23.71 -14.24 -11.15
CA ILE A 248 22.57 -13.63 -10.47
C ILE A 248 21.94 -12.52 -11.33
N CYS A 249 20.62 -12.53 -11.47
CA CYS A 249 19.81 -11.39 -11.91
C CYS A 249 19.11 -10.76 -10.71
N TYR A 250 19.31 -9.46 -10.50
CA TYR A 250 18.65 -8.69 -9.46
C TYR A 250 17.60 -7.77 -10.11
N LEU A 251 16.32 -8.13 -9.98
CA LEU A 251 15.18 -7.34 -10.41
C LEU A 251 14.68 -6.50 -9.24
N GLN A 252 14.79 -5.18 -9.31
CA GLN A 252 14.11 -4.28 -8.41
C GLN A 252 12.76 -3.89 -9.02
N PHE A 253 11.67 -4.31 -8.37
CA PHE A 253 10.31 -4.10 -8.82
C PHE A 253 9.59 -3.20 -7.80
N ASN A 254 9.66 -1.86 -8.03
CA ASN A 254 9.25 -0.85 -7.07
C ASN A 254 7.76 -0.47 -7.15
N GLN A 255 7.09 -0.74 -8.28
CA GLN A 255 5.69 -0.35 -8.47
C GLN A 255 4.99 -1.25 -9.48
N PHE A 256 3.78 -1.69 -9.16
CA PHE A 256 2.90 -2.41 -10.09
C PHE A 256 2.20 -1.44 -11.06
N ALA A 257 2.99 -0.76 -11.87
CA ALA A 257 2.53 0.18 -12.87
C ALA A 257 3.42 0.15 -14.11
N ASP A 258 2.81 0.35 -15.28
CA ASP A 258 3.48 0.38 -16.57
C ASP A 258 2.65 1.14 -17.60
N ARG A 259 3.05 1.13 -18.87
CA ARG A 259 2.32 1.79 -19.97
C ARG A 259 0.91 1.24 -20.18
N VAL A 260 0.67 -0.06 -19.91
CA VAL A 260 -0.67 -0.67 -20.07
C VAL A 260 -1.62 -0.17 -18.99
N THR A 261 -1.13 -0.11 -17.75
CA THR A 261 -1.94 0.32 -16.60
C THR A 261 -2.04 1.83 -16.48
N MET A 262 -1.11 2.56 -17.08
CA MET A 262 -1.02 4.03 -17.07
C MET A 262 -0.90 4.59 -18.50
N PRO A 263 -1.91 4.42 -19.38
CA PRO A 263 -1.82 4.77 -20.79
C PRO A 263 -1.63 6.28 -21.06
N GLN A 264 -1.93 7.14 -20.07
CA GLN A 264 -1.64 8.56 -20.11
C GLN A 264 -0.13 8.88 -20.06
N TYR A 265 0.72 7.89 -19.76
CA TYR A 265 2.18 8.01 -19.75
C TYR A 265 2.82 7.05 -20.79
N PRO A 266 2.71 7.36 -22.09
CA PRO A 266 3.13 6.47 -23.19
C PRO A 266 4.65 6.21 -23.23
N GLN A 267 5.44 7.02 -22.50
CA GLN A 267 6.89 6.85 -22.35
C GLN A 267 7.29 5.71 -21.41
N LEU A 268 6.35 5.20 -20.60
CA LEU A 268 6.64 4.06 -19.74
C LEU A 268 6.84 2.79 -20.56
N ALA A 269 7.71 1.91 -20.09
CA ALA A 269 7.86 0.58 -20.67
C ALA A 269 6.62 -0.28 -20.39
N ARG A 270 6.39 -1.31 -21.22
CA ARG A 270 5.47 -2.40 -20.91
C ARG A 270 6.19 -3.42 -20.04
N PHE A 271 5.56 -3.85 -18.97
CA PHE A 271 6.18 -4.80 -18.03
C PHE A 271 6.33 -6.21 -18.64
N ASP A 272 5.38 -6.66 -19.44
CA ASP A 272 5.45 -7.94 -20.14
C ASP A 272 6.60 -8.01 -21.15
N GLU A 273 6.82 -6.96 -21.95
CA GLU A 273 7.96 -6.85 -22.86
C GLU A 273 9.29 -6.82 -22.09
N PHE A 274 9.33 -6.08 -20.98
CA PHE A 274 10.48 -5.97 -20.10
C PHE A 274 10.86 -7.34 -19.49
N VAL A 275 9.89 -8.06 -18.92
CA VAL A 275 10.14 -9.39 -18.33
C VAL A 275 10.59 -10.37 -19.39
N ALA A 276 9.97 -10.37 -20.58
CA ALA A 276 10.37 -11.24 -21.68
C ALA A 276 11.83 -11.00 -22.12
N ALA A 277 12.25 -9.71 -22.21
CA ALA A 277 13.62 -9.36 -22.53
C ALA A 277 14.60 -9.77 -21.43
N MET A 278 14.26 -9.52 -20.17
CA MET A 278 15.05 -9.95 -19.01
C MET A 278 15.26 -11.46 -19.00
N MET A 279 14.20 -12.25 -19.22
CA MET A 279 14.27 -13.72 -19.23
C MET A 279 15.12 -14.23 -20.40
N ALA A 280 15.06 -13.60 -21.56
CA ALA A 280 15.92 -13.95 -22.68
C ALA A 280 17.41 -13.69 -22.38
N GLU A 281 17.75 -12.61 -21.67
CA GLU A 281 19.12 -12.35 -21.25
C GLU A 281 19.58 -13.32 -20.15
N ILE A 282 18.72 -13.63 -19.18
CA ILE A 282 18.96 -14.65 -18.13
C ILE A 282 19.34 -15.99 -18.79
N GLU A 283 18.58 -16.44 -19.78
CA GLU A 283 18.84 -17.67 -20.52
C GLU A 283 20.17 -17.60 -21.29
N ALA A 284 20.37 -16.53 -22.06
CA ALA A 284 21.57 -16.35 -22.89
C ALA A 284 22.86 -16.29 -22.07
N LYS A 285 22.82 -15.76 -20.84
CA LYS A 285 23.95 -15.62 -19.92
C LYS A 285 24.07 -16.78 -18.93
N GLY A 286 23.14 -17.72 -18.96
CA GLY A 286 23.12 -18.88 -18.07
C GLY A 286 23.00 -18.45 -16.59
N VAL A 287 22.20 -17.45 -16.28
CA VAL A 287 21.94 -17.00 -14.92
C VAL A 287 21.14 -18.09 -14.16
N GLU A 288 21.54 -18.37 -12.93
CA GLU A 288 20.99 -19.45 -12.11
C GLU A 288 20.14 -18.96 -10.94
N THR A 289 20.15 -17.67 -10.65
CA THR A 289 19.38 -17.10 -9.55
C THR A 289 18.71 -15.78 -9.97
N LEU A 290 17.39 -15.70 -9.79
CA LEU A 290 16.61 -14.47 -9.93
C LEU A 290 16.22 -13.96 -8.54
N VAL A 291 16.67 -12.77 -8.20
CA VAL A 291 16.21 -12.01 -7.02
C VAL A 291 15.16 -11.02 -7.46
N VAL A 292 13.97 -11.09 -6.88
CA VAL A 292 12.83 -10.18 -7.11
C VAL A 292 12.65 -9.31 -5.88
N ASP A 293 13.15 -8.10 -5.95
CA ASP A 293 13.10 -7.16 -4.82
C ASP A 293 11.82 -6.33 -4.85
N LEU A 294 10.96 -6.55 -3.85
CA LEU A 294 9.69 -5.87 -3.62
C LEU A 294 9.72 -5.02 -2.33
N GLN A 295 10.88 -4.84 -1.68
CA GLN A 295 10.96 -4.16 -0.39
C GLN A 295 10.42 -2.71 -0.41
N TYR A 296 10.42 -2.05 -1.57
CA TYR A 296 9.92 -0.68 -1.75
C TYR A 296 8.57 -0.62 -2.48
N ASN A 297 7.90 -1.76 -2.66
CA ASN A 297 6.74 -1.86 -3.53
C ASN A 297 5.41 -1.75 -2.76
N SER A 298 4.75 -0.63 -2.88
CA SER A 298 3.43 -0.39 -2.26
C SER A 298 2.22 -0.92 -3.06
N GLY A 299 2.45 -1.63 -4.17
CA GLY A 299 1.40 -2.23 -4.97
C GLY A 299 1.09 -1.52 -6.29
N GLY A 300 -0.14 -1.58 -6.72
CA GLY A 300 -0.67 -1.08 -7.99
C GLY A 300 -1.57 -2.11 -8.68
N ASN A 301 -1.37 -2.38 -9.97
CA ASN A 301 -2.17 -3.36 -10.72
C ASN A 301 -1.58 -4.76 -10.62
N SER A 302 -2.28 -5.67 -9.95
CA SER A 302 -1.80 -7.04 -9.68
C SER A 302 -1.52 -7.89 -10.93
N ASN A 303 -2.03 -7.52 -12.11
CA ASN A 303 -1.76 -8.25 -13.35
C ASN A 303 -0.26 -8.31 -13.69
N LEU A 304 0.54 -7.33 -13.25
CA LEU A 304 1.99 -7.39 -13.45
C LEU A 304 2.62 -8.57 -12.67
N GLY A 305 2.07 -8.90 -11.51
CA GLY A 305 2.49 -10.09 -10.75
C GLY A 305 2.18 -11.39 -11.50
N GLU A 306 1.03 -11.46 -12.18
CA GLU A 306 0.68 -12.60 -13.02
C GLU A 306 1.67 -12.77 -14.18
N VAL A 307 2.06 -11.67 -14.83
CA VAL A 307 3.11 -11.67 -15.87
C VAL A 307 4.38 -12.33 -15.35
N LEU A 308 4.91 -11.84 -14.23
CA LEU A 308 6.16 -12.38 -13.68
C LEU A 308 6.03 -13.86 -13.31
N LEU A 309 4.96 -14.24 -12.58
CA LEU A 309 4.73 -15.63 -12.17
C LEU A 309 4.61 -16.58 -13.35
N SER A 310 4.04 -16.13 -14.49
CA SER A 310 3.92 -16.97 -15.70
C SER A 310 5.26 -17.40 -16.31
N TRP A 311 6.36 -16.74 -15.94
CA TRP A 311 7.72 -17.12 -16.33
C TRP A 311 8.42 -17.99 -15.29
N LEU A 312 7.85 -18.13 -14.09
CA LEU A 312 8.47 -18.84 -12.96
C LEU A 312 7.79 -20.19 -12.68
N LYS A 313 6.55 -20.35 -13.13
CA LYS A 313 5.76 -21.58 -12.98
C LYS A 313 4.77 -21.70 -14.13
N PRO A 314 4.44 -22.93 -14.61
CA PRO A 314 3.36 -23.10 -15.59
C PRO A 314 2.08 -22.43 -15.10
N TYR A 315 1.52 -21.51 -15.91
CA TYR A 315 0.43 -20.67 -15.44
C TYR A 315 -0.82 -21.46 -15.01
N ALA A 316 -1.06 -22.62 -15.63
CA ALA A 316 -2.14 -23.54 -15.25
C ALA A 316 -1.97 -24.13 -13.83
N GLU A 317 -0.76 -24.08 -13.25
CA GLU A 317 -0.47 -24.56 -11.89
C GLU A 317 -0.45 -23.44 -10.84
N ILE A 318 -0.74 -22.20 -11.25
CA ILE A 318 -0.80 -21.03 -10.36
C ILE A 318 -2.23 -20.86 -9.87
N GLU A 319 -2.45 -21.11 -8.59
CA GLU A 319 -3.75 -20.87 -7.96
C GLU A 319 -4.07 -19.38 -7.87
N SER A 320 -5.32 -19.03 -8.17
CA SER A 320 -5.80 -17.67 -8.10
C SER A 320 -6.32 -17.29 -6.71
N TYR A 321 -6.24 -16.02 -6.38
CA TYR A 321 -6.95 -15.45 -5.25
C TYR A 321 -8.47 -15.64 -5.40
N GLY A 322 -9.16 -15.93 -4.29
CA GLY A 322 -10.58 -15.68 -4.22
C GLY A 322 -10.81 -14.17 -4.12
N VAL A 323 -11.78 -13.65 -4.84
CA VAL A 323 -12.07 -12.22 -4.83
C VAL A 323 -13.57 -12.00 -4.64
N ASP A 324 -13.96 -11.60 -3.43
CA ASP A 324 -15.32 -11.22 -3.12
C ASP A 324 -15.53 -9.75 -3.47
N VAL A 325 -16.47 -9.46 -4.35
CA VAL A 325 -16.80 -8.10 -4.80
C VAL A 325 -18.17 -7.70 -4.27
N ARG A 326 -18.26 -6.55 -3.60
CA ARG A 326 -19.54 -6.02 -3.18
C ARG A 326 -20.12 -5.06 -4.22
N ILE A 327 -21.32 -5.36 -4.69
CA ILE A 327 -21.98 -4.54 -5.71
C ILE A 327 -22.57 -3.29 -5.05
N SER A 328 -22.07 -2.14 -5.44
CA SER A 328 -22.49 -0.83 -4.93
C SER A 328 -22.71 0.18 -6.06
N LYS A 329 -23.45 1.25 -5.79
CA LYS A 329 -23.61 2.36 -6.74
C LYS A 329 -22.26 2.92 -7.16
N MET A 330 -21.37 3.16 -6.21
CA MET A 330 -20.01 3.69 -6.44
C MET A 330 -19.18 2.77 -7.33
N LEU A 331 -19.26 1.44 -7.13
CA LEU A 331 -18.62 0.45 -7.99
C LEU A 331 -19.13 0.55 -9.42
N LEU A 332 -20.46 0.56 -9.60
CA LEU A 332 -21.09 0.59 -10.93
C LEU A 332 -20.88 1.92 -11.66
N GLU A 333 -20.66 3.00 -10.97
CA GLU A 333 -20.28 4.29 -11.56
C GLU A 333 -18.83 4.28 -12.03
N ARG A 334 -17.92 3.71 -11.22
CA ARG A 334 -16.48 3.63 -11.53
C ARG A 334 -16.18 2.57 -12.58
N TYR A 335 -16.86 1.43 -12.53
CA TYR A 335 -16.68 0.27 -13.41
C TYR A 335 -18.03 -0.17 -14.01
N PRO A 336 -18.54 0.55 -15.01
CA PRO A 336 -19.87 0.30 -15.58
C PRO A 336 -20.07 -1.12 -16.14
N TYR A 337 -18.99 -1.78 -16.55
CA TYR A 337 -19.04 -3.14 -17.12
C TYR A 337 -19.57 -4.20 -16.13
N TYR A 338 -19.57 -3.93 -14.82
CA TYR A 338 -20.22 -4.83 -13.85
C TYR A 338 -21.74 -4.93 -14.02
N ARG A 339 -22.37 -3.98 -14.76
CA ARG A 339 -23.79 -4.04 -15.07
C ARG A 339 -24.14 -5.15 -16.08
N ASP A 340 -23.14 -5.58 -16.85
CA ASP A 340 -23.30 -6.63 -17.87
C ASP A 340 -23.09 -8.04 -17.29
N PHE A 341 -22.64 -8.12 -16.04
CA PHE A 341 -22.46 -9.40 -15.35
C PHE A 341 -23.78 -9.91 -14.76
N THR A 342 -23.96 -11.22 -14.84
CA THR A 342 -25.10 -11.92 -14.24
C THR A 342 -24.63 -13.02 -13.28
N PHE A 343 -25.53 -13.48 -12.43
CA PHE A 343 -25.37 -14.62 -11.57
C PHE A 343 -26.61 -15.52 -11.69
N ASP A 344 -26.42 -16.77 -12.14
CA ASP A 344 -27.51 -17.69 -12.48
C ASP A 344 -28.54 -17.08 -13.48
N GLY A 345 -28.04 -16.30 -14.45
CA GLY A 345 -28.86 -15.62 -15.44
C GLY A 345 -29.57 -14.35 -14.97
N GLU A 346 -29.42 -13.99 -13.68
CA GLU A 346 -30.04 -12.79 -13.11
C GLU A 346 -29.01 -11.66 -12.95
N PRO A 347 -29.39 -10.40 -13.15
CA PRO A 347 -28.51 -9.26 -12.90
C PRO A 347 -27.98 -9.24 -11.45
N LEU A 348 -26.74 -8.74 -11.28
CA LEU A 348 -26.14 -8.61 -9.94
C LEU A 348 -26.97 -7.64 -9.07
N LYS A 349 -27.22 -8.02 -7.82
CA LYS A 349 -28.03 -7.25 -6.89
C LYS A 349 -27.22 -6.28 -6.07
N MET A 350 -27.72 -5.06 -5.94
CA MET A 350 -27.10 -4.02 -5.09
C MET A 350 -27.00 -4.49 -3.63
N GLY A 351 -25.82 -4.26 -3.03
CA GLY A 351 -25.53 -4.61 -1.64
C GLY A 351 -25.09 -6.05 -1.40
N GLU A 352 -25.26 -6.94 -2.39
CA GLU A 352 -24.81 -8.32 -2.31
C GLU A 352 -23.30 -8.44 -2.60
N VAL A 353 -22.70 -9.53 -2.09
CA VAL A 353 -21.30 -9.89 -2.33
C VAL A 353 -21.24 -11.12 -3.22
N TYR A 354 -20.42 -11.04 -4.24
CA TYR A 354 -20.22 -12.16 -5.17
C TYR A 354 -18.71 -12.45 -5.27
N ASP A 355 -18.35 -13.72 -5.25
CA ASP A 355 -17.06 -14.17 -5.73
C ASP A 355 -16.98 -13.90 -7.23
N MET A 356 -15.88 -13.35 -7.73
CA MET A 356 -15.72 -13.03 -9.16
C MET A 356 -15.95 -14.23 -10.09
N TRP A 357 -15.68 -15.45 -9.63
CA TRP A 357 -15.94 -16.68 -10.38
C TRP A 357 -17.41 -17.10 -10.43
N GLN A 358 -18.28 -16.50 -9.60
CA GLN A 358 -19.71 -16.74 -9.61
C GLN A 358 -20.44 -15.93 -10.67
N PHE A 359 -19.81 -14.93 -11.28
CA PHE A 359 -20.44 -14.18 -12.37
C PHE A 359 -20.56 -15.07 -13.61
N ASP A 360 -21.72 -15.09 -14.25
CA ASP A 360 -21.97 -15.91 -15.45
C ASP A 360 -20.98 -15.58 -16.58
N HIS A 361 -20.57 -14.32 -16.66
CA HIS A 361 -19.55 -13.88 -17.58
C HIS A 361 -18.21 -14.68 -17.41
N ASN A 362 -17.89 -15.11 -16.20
CA ASN A 362 -16.69 -15.88 -15.89
C ASN A 362 -16.92 -17.38 -15.82
N ARG A 363 -18.18 -17.83 -15.68
CA ARG A 363 -18.52 -19.26 -15.65
C ARG A 363 -18.27 -19.92 -17.01
N GLY A 364 -17.51 -21.01 -17.00
CA GLY A 364 -17.25 -21.81 -18.20
C GLY A 364 -16.33 -21.16 -19.23
N ARG A 365 -15.70 -20.04 -18.93
CA ARG A 365 -14.55 -19.58 -19.70
C ARG A 365 -13.37 -20.50 -19.43
N GLU A 366 -13.18 -21.48 -20.31
CA GLU A 366 -11.85 -21.97 -20.57
C GLU A 366 -11.07 -20.78 -21.14
N ILE A 367 -10.06 -20.33 -20.40
CA ILE A 367 -9.17 -19.30 -20.91
C ILE A 367 -8.38 -19.99 -22.02
N ASP A 368 -8.69 -19.65 -23.26
CA ASP A 368 -7.90 -20.07 -24.41
C ASP A 368 -6.58 -19.27 -24.41
N TYR A 369 -5.58 -19.85 -23.78
CA TYR A 369 -4.25 -19.26 -23.68
C TYR A 369 -3.52 -19.19 -25.04
N SER A 370 -4.03 -19.87 -26.08
CA SER A 370 -3.47 -19.81 -27.44
C SER A 370 -4.05 -18.64 -28.25
N ALA A 371 -5.14 -18.03 -27.82
CA ALA A 371 -5.74 -16.91 -28.52
C ALA A 371 -4.82 -15.67 -28.50
N PRO A 372 -4.76 -14.89 -29.60
CA PRO A 372 -4.01 -13.65 -29.61
C PRO A 372 -4.53 -12.71 -28.51
N GLN A 373 -3.61 -12.30 -27.61
CA GLN A 373 -3.96 -11.37 -26.53
C GLN A 373 -4.12 -9.95 -27.11
N ASP A 374 -5.13 -9.24 -26.63
CA ASP A 374 -5.34 -7.85 -27.01
C ASP A 374 -4.16 -7.00 -26.55
N SER A 375 -3.67 -6.10 -27.42
CA SER A 375 -2.58 -5.18 -27.10
C SER A 375 -2.88 -4.23 -25.93
N SER A 376 -4.14 -4.10 -25.53
CA SER A 376 -4.57 -3.38 -24.33
C SER A 376 -4.38 -4.18 -23.03
N GLN A 377 -3.97 -5.44 -23.11
CA GLN A 377 -3.73 -6.31 -21.98
C GLN A 377 -2.26 -6.75 -21.93
N HIS A 378 -1.80 -7.21 -20.76
CA HIS A 378 -0.48 -7.80 -20.64
C HIS A 378 -0.44 -9.19 -21.25
N ILE A 379 0.71 -9.53 -21.83
CA ILE A 379 0.98 -10.85 -22.38
C ILE A 379 1.60 -11.73 -21.33
N LEU A 380 0.99 -12.89 -21.06
CA LEU A 380 1.52 -13.91 -20.16
C LEU A 380 2.39 -14.92 -20.95
N ASN A 381 3.34 -15.56 -20.27
CA ASN A 381 4.07 -16.67 -20.85
C ASN A 381 3.29 -17.99 -20.62
N PHE A 382 2.90 -18.64 -21.69
CA PHE A 382 2.27 -19.98 -21.64
C PHE A 382 3.18 -21.07 -22.19
N ASP A 383 4.39 -20.71 -22.63
CA ASP A 383 5.39 -21.67 -23.11
C ASP A 383 6.13 -22.29 -21.91
N VAL A 384 5.78 -23.53 -21.57
CA VAL A 384 6.35 -24.26 -20.44
C VAL A 384 7.85 -24.58 -20.60
N GLU A 385 8.37 -24.56 -21.84
CA GLU A 385 9.80 -24.78 -22.10
C GLU A 385 10.63 -23.55 -21.71
N ARG A 386 10.00 -22.37 -21.64
CA ARG A 386 10.65 -21.11 -21.27
C ARG A 386 10.55 -20.78 -19.77
N ILE A 387 9.99 -21.66 -18.96
CA ILE A 387 9.90 -21.47 -17.52
C ILE A 387 11.30 -21.45 -16.90
N PHE A 388 11.59 -20.39 -16.13
CA PHE A 388 12.80 -20.30 -15.33
C PHE A 388 12.74 -21.32 -14.17
N ARG A 389 13.64 -22.29 -14.17
CA ARG A 389 13.60 -23.45 -13.24
C ARG A 389 14.73 -23.45 -12.21
N CYS A 390 15.44 -22.33 -12.08
CA CYS A 390 16.52 -22.18 -11.12
C CYS A 390 16.04 -21.49 -9.83
N ASN A 391 16.97 -20.91 -9.06
CA ASN A 391 16.63 -20.31 -7.79
C ASN A 391 15.83 -19.00 -7.98
N VAL A 392 14.75 -18.85 -7.24
CA VAL A 392 13.98 -17.60 -7.15
C VAL A 392 13.94 -17.13 -5.70
N VAL A 393 14.31 -15.88 -5.48
CA VAL A 393 14.33 -15.25 -4.17
C VAL A 393 13.46 -13.99 -4.24
N PHE A 394 12.37 -13.96 -3.52
CA PHE A 394 11.56 -12.76 -3.34
C PHE A 394 12.04 -12.01 -2.10
N VAL A 395 12.20 -10.71 -2.22
CA VAL A 395 12.54 -9.85 -1.08
C VAL A 395 11.30 -9.06 -0.69
N GLU A 396 10.92 -9.15 0.58
CA GLU A 396 9.84 -8.36 1.16
C GLU A 396 10.37 -7.40 2.23
N GLY A 397 9.65 -6.31 2.44
CA GLY A 397 9.93 -5.33 3.49
C GLY A 397 8.67 -4.62 3.97
N GLN A 398 8.82 -3.69 4.88
CA GLN A 398 7.68 -2.96 5.49
C GLN A 398 6.81 -2.23 4.46
N ASP A 399 7.39 -1.79 3.33
CA ASP A 399 6.67 -1.13 2.25
C ASP A 399 6.01 -2.11 1.26
N SER A 400 6.28 -3.44 1.36
CA SER A 400 5.61 -4.45 0.53
C SER A 400 4.13 -4.52 0.90
N TYR A 401 3.27 -3.94 0.03
CA TYR A 401 1.86 -3.75 0.34
C TYR A 401 0.96 -4.01 -0.89
N SER A 402 -0.34 -4.29 -0.65
CA SER A 402 -1.35 -4.45 -1.70
C SER A 402 -0.92 -5.49 -2.77
N SER A 403 -0.78 -5.12 -4.04
CA SER A 403 -0.40 -6.05 -5.12
C SER A 403 0.97 -6.71 -4.92
N ALA A 404 1.91 -6.07 -4.21
CA ALA A 404 3.17 -6.73 -3.82
C ALA A 404 2.91 -7.89 -2.85
N THR A 405 2.01 -7.69 -1.88
CA THR A 405 1.57 -8.75 -0.96
C THR A 405 0.84 -9.87 -1.70
N LEU A 406 -0.01 -9.52 -2.70
CA LEU A 406 -0.67 -10.54 -3.53
C LEU A 406 0.36 -11.41 -4.26
N LEU A 407 1.40 -10.81 -4.86
CA LEU A 407 2.47 -11.56 -5.54
C LEU A 407 3.25 -12.47 -4.57
N LEU A 408 3.69 -11.92 -3.44
CA LEU A 408 4.43 -12.67 -2.42
C LEU A 408 3.60 -13.84 -1.86
N THR A 409 2.32 -13.62 -1.56
CA THR A 409 1.43 -14.67 -1.07
C THR A 409 1.21 -15.76 -2.12
N LYS A 410 1.00 -15.38 -3.39
CA LYS A 410 0.88 -16.36 -4.49
C LYS A 410 2.18 -17.15 -4.66
N ALA A 411 3.33 -16.50 -4.65
CA ALA A 411 4.62 -17.16 -4.73
C ALA A 411 4.76 -18.22 -3.62
N ARG A 412 4.43 -17.89 -2.38
CA ARG A 412 4.44 -18.81 -1.25
C ARG A 412 3.44 -19.96 -1.42
N ASP A 413 2.17 -19.63 -1.65
CA ASP A 413 1.09 -20.63 -1.70
C ASP A 413 1.23 -21.58 -2.89
N CYS A 414 1.81 -21.11 -4.00
CA CYS A 414 2.10 -21.92 -5.17
C CYS A 414 3.51 -22.57 -5.17
N GLY A 415 4.31 -22.34 -4.12
CA GLY A 415 5.66 -22.93 -3.99
C GLY A 415 6.67 -22.40 -5.01
N VAL A 416 6.63 -21.10 -5.31
CA VAL A 416 7.58 -20.43 -6.20
C VAL A 416 8.64 -19.74 -5.36
N GLY A 417 9.85 -20.27 -5.34
CA GLY A 417 11.01 -19.68 -4.66
C GLY A 417 10.89 -19.60 -3.13
N ILE A 418 11.68 -18.72 -2.54
CA ILE A 418 11.67 -18.38 -1.11
C ILE A 418 11.47 -16.89 -0.91
N ILE A 419 10.99 -16.50 0.28
CA ILE A 419 10.79 -15.11 0.66
C ILE A 419 11.78 -14.74 1.75
N VAL A 420 12.51 -13.63 1.57
CA VAL A 420 13.51 -13.14 2.53
C VAL A 420 13.29 -11.65 2.83
N GLY A 421 13.86 -11.15 3.92
CA GLY A 421 13.78 -9.75 4.30
C GLY A 421 13.04 -9.51 5.62
N GLU A 422 12.22 -8.50 5.68
CA GLU A 422 11.44 -8.10 6.86
C GLU A 422 9.94 -8.35 6.62
N PRO A 423 9.12 -8.56 7.68
CA PRO A 423 7.68 -8.76 7.53
C PRO A 423 6.98 -7.66 6.71
N SER A 424 6.07 -8.08 5.82
CA SER A 424 5.35 -7.17 4.93
C SER A 424 4.33 -6.27 5.62
N GLY A 425 4.08 -5.08 5.06
CA GLY A 425 3.00 -4.20 5.49
C GLY A 425 1.60 -4.73 5.15
N GLY A 426 1.47 -5.65 4.19
CA GLY A 426 0.17 -6.23 3.81
C GLY A 426 -0.11 -7.57 4.46
N LYS A 427 -1.40 -7.98 4.47
CA LYS A 427 -1.88 -9.30 4.90
C LYS A 427 -2.04 -10.23 3.72
N PRO A 428 -1.85 -11.56 3.88
CA PRO A 428 -2.14 -12.53 2.84
C PRO A 428 -3.57 -12.42 2.30
N SER A 429 -4.57 -12.38 3.18
CA SER A 429 -5.95 -12.04 2.84
C SER A 429 -6.28 -10.64 3.36
N HIS A 430 -6.79 -9.76 2.50
CA HIS A 430 -7.03 -8.36 2.87
C HIS A 430 -8.14 -7.73 2.03
N TYR A 431 -8.67 -6.60 2.49
CA TYR A 431 -9.53 -5.74 1.69
C TYR A 431 -8.67 -4.86 0.77
N GLY A 432 -9.23 -4.46 -0.37
CA GLY A 432 -8.48 -3.63 -1.30
C GLY A 432 -9.27 -3.23 -2.55
N ASP A 433 -8.52 -2.79 -3.56
CA ASP A 433 -9.06 -2.19 -4.79
C ASP A 433 -9.98 -1.03 -4.44
N LEU A 434 -9.35 0.09 -4.08
CA LEU A 434 -10.05 1.23 -3.47
C LEU A 434 -10.85 2.04 -4.50
N LEU A 435 -12.03 2.47 -4.07
CA LEU A 435 -12.78 3.55 -4.68
C LEU A 435 -12.56 4.83 -3.86
N TYR A 436 -12.65 5.99 -4.48
CA TYR A 436 -12.44 7.27 -3.83
C TYR A 436 -13.51 8.29 -4.22
N CYS A 437 -13.83 9.18 -3.29
CA CYS A 437 -14.77 10.28 -3.48
C CYS A 437 -14.41 11.47 -2.60
N THR A 438 -15.09 12.60 -2.87
CA THR A 438 -15.20 13.74 -1.94
C THR A 438 -16.62 13.85 -1.41
N PHE A 439 -16.80 14.50 -0.27
CA PHE A 439 -18.12 14.84 0.26
C PHE A 439 -18.50 16.28 -0.09
N PRO A 440 -19.82 16.53 -0.37
CA PRO A 440 -20.26 17.77 -1.01
C PRO A 440 -20.01 19.02 -0.17
N ASN A 441 -20.08 18.96 1.16
CA ASN A 441 -19.95 20.12 2.02
C ASN A 441 -18.48 20.40 2.40
N THR A 442 -17.77 19.41 2.92
CA THR A 442 -16.42 19.60 3.49
C THR A 442 -15.30 19.37 2.48
N LYS A 443 -15.61 18.81 1.30
CA LYS A 443 -14.64 18.36 0.29
C LYS A 443 -13.59 17.39 0.85
N THR A 444 -13.92 16.72 1.95
CA THR A 444 -13.07 15.68 2.53
C THR A 444 -12.95 14.51 1.57
N ILE A 445 -11.72 14.07 1.28
CA ILE A 445 -11.45 12.92 0.43
C ILE A 445 -11.46 11.67 1.29
N ALA A 446 -12.20 10.66 0.85
CA ALA A 446 -12.23 9.33 1.45
C ALA A 446 -11.97 8.24 0.42
N THR A 447 -11.41 7.13 0.90
CA THR A 447 -11.26 5.89 0.14
C THR A 447 -12.03 4.76 0.82
N VAL A 448 -12.45 3.78 0.02
CA VAL A 448 -13.14 2.58 0.52
C VAL A 448 -12.79 1.37 -0.33
N SER A 449 -12.44 0.25 0.30
CA SER A 449 -12.25 -1.03 -0.37
C SER A 449 -13.59 -1.58 -0.86
N HIS A 450 -13.60 -2.13 -2.07
CA HIS A 450 -14.79 -2.80 -2.62
C HIS A 450 -14.58 -4.30 -2.87
N LYS A 451 -13.35 -4.79 -2.67
CA LYS A 451 -12.98 -6.20 -2.77
C LYS A 451 -12.44 -6.74 -1.45
N HIS A 452 -12.65 -8.04 -1.26
CA HIS A 452 -11.95 -8.84 -0.27
C HIS A 452 -11.15 -9.90 -1.01
N PHE A 453 -9.83 -9.81 -0.93
CA PHE A 453 -8.92 -10.79 -1.49
C PHE A 453 -8.68 -11.90 -0.47
N VAL A 454 -8.94 -13.14 -0.86
CA VAL A 454 -8.73 -14.32 -0.03
C VAL A 454 -7.60 -15.14 -0.64
N ARG A 455 -6.56 -15.43 0.14
CA ARG A 455 -5.34 -16.10 -0.33
C ARG A 455 -5.64 -17.42 -1.07
N PRO A 456 -4.78 -17.83 -2.02
CA PRO A 456 -4.97 -19.05 -2.81
C PRO A 456 -5.08 -20.30 -1.93
N SER A 457 -4.12 -20.55 -1.06
CA SER A 457 -4.14 -21.71 -0.17
C SER A 457 -5.16 -21.54 0.96
N ARG A 458 -6.26 -22.28 0.87
CA ARG A 458 -7.33 -22.31 1.90
C ARG A 458 -6.92 -23.09 3.15
N GLU A 459 -5.89 -23.91 3.06
CA GLU A 459 -5.38 -24.71 4.18
C GLU A 459 -4.33 -23.94 4.99
N ALA A 460 -3.72 -22.92 4.39
CA ALA A 460 -2.74 -22.09 5.07
C ALA A 460 -3.41 -21.23 6.15
N LYS A 461 -2.78 -21.18 7.31
CA LYS A 461 -3.25 -20.33 8.41
C LYS A 461 -3.14 -18.86 8.03
N GLU A 462 -4.20 -18.11 8.25
CA GLU A 462 -4.17 -16.65 8.13
C GLU A 462 -3.19 -16.03 9.13
N SER A 463 -2.48 -15.02 8.69
CA SER A 463 -1.52 -14.26 9.49
C SER A 463 -1.67 -12.76 9.25
N ASP A 464 -1.17 -11.98 10.18
CA ASP A 464 -1.25 -10.52 10.09
C ASP A 464 -0.26 -9.92 9.07
N TYR A 465 0.75 -10.68 8.65
CA TYR A 465 1.73 -10.31 7.63
C TYR A 465 2.34 -11.58 7.01
N ILE A 466 3.02 -11.43 5.89
CA ILE A 466 3.84 -12.50 5.35
C ILE A 466 5.11 -12.57 6.20
N THR A 467 5.42 -13.75 6.73
CA THR A 467 6.65 -13.95 7.50
C THR A 467 7.75 -14.44 6.55
N PRO A 468 8.90 -13.76 6.43
CA PRO A 468 9.97 -14.24 5.57
C PRO A 468 10.50 -15.61 6.03
N ASP A 469 10.97 -16.43 5.07
CA ASP A 469 11.64 -17.70 5.36
C ASP A 469 13.01 -17.47 5.97
N VAL A 470 13.65 -16.36 5.61
CA VAL A 470 14.91 -15.86 6.20
C VAL A 470 14.75 -14.39 6.54
N PHE A 471 14.83 -14.06 7.83
CA PHE A 471 14.85 -12.66 8.26
C PHE A 471 16.20 -12.03 7.89
N ILE A 472 16.15 -10.90 7.21
CA ILE A 472 17.31 -10.06 6.85
C ILE A 472 16.93 -8.61 7.13
N GLU A 473 17.75 -7.91 7.90
CA GLU A 473 17.56 -6.49 8.14
C GLU A 473 17.87 -5.70 6.86
N LEU A 474 16.91 -4.92 6.38
CA LEU A 474 17.00 -4.21 5.11
C LEU A 474 17.42 -2.74 5.26
N ASN A 475 17.26 -2.19 6.45
CA ASN A 475 17.42 -0.77 6.72
C ASN A 475 18.78 -0.39 7.33
N ASP A 476 19.76 -1.29 7.38
CA ASP A 476 21.11 -0.97 7.85
C ASP A 476 21.77 0.02 6.87
N PRO A 477 22.05 1.26 7.28
CA PRO A 477 22.63 2.27 6.39
C PRO A 477 24.10 1.97 6.03
N ASP A 478 24.78 1.15 6.81
CA ASP A 478 26.23 0.92 6.70
C ASP A 478 26.57 -0.42 6.02
N CYS A 479 25.57 -1.31 5.83
CA CYS A 479 25.77 -2.62 5.27
C CYS A 479 24.64 -3.02 4.30
N ASP A 480 24.98 -3.70 3.20
CA ASP A 480 24.02 -4.33 2.29
C ASP A 480 23.85 -5.82 2.67
N GLN A 481 23.26 -6.06 3.85
CA GLN A 481 23.10 -7.41 4.40
C GLN A 481 22.36 -8.35 3.45
N LEU A 482 21.39 -7.82 2.70
CA LEU A 482 20.65 -8.60 1.70
C LEU A 482 21.57 -9.05 0.57
N TRP A 483 22.36 -8.14 -0.01
CA TRP A 483 23.26 -8.50 -1.11
C TRP A 483 24.38 -9.44 -0.65
N GLU A 484 24.93 -9.22 0.53
CA GLU A 484 25.91 -10.12 1.15
C GLU A 484 25.35 -11.53 1.34
N TRP A 485 24.12 -11.63 1.83
CA TRP A 485 23.44 -12.91 2.00
C TRP A 485 23.18 -13.62 0.66
N VAL A 486 22.74 -12.87 -0.36
CA VAL A 486 22.51 -13.40 -1.71
C VAL A 486 23.81 -13.97 -2.30
N LEU A 487 24.92 -13.20 -2.23
CA LEU A 487 26.23 -13.65 -2.70
C LEU A 487 26.72 -14.91 -1.96
N LYS A 488 26.60 -14.92 -0.64
CA LYS A 488 27.03 -16.06 0.19
C LYS A 488 26.25 -17.32 -0.15
N THR A 489 24.98 -17.19 -0.50
CA THR A 489 24.06 -18.33 -0.68
C THR A 489 24.06 -18.83 -2.13
N TYR A 490 24.10 -17.95 -3.10
CA TYR A 490 23.79 -18.25 -4.50
C TYR A 490 24.89 -17.92 -5.51
N LYS A 491 25.96 -17.20 -5.10
CA LYS A 491 27.04 -16.92 -6.05
C LYS A 491 27.57 -18.22 -6.67
N ARG A 492 27.64 -18.25 -8.01
CA ARG A 492 28.25 -19.34 -8.78
C ARG A 492 29.69 -19.55 -8.30
N ARG A 493 30.08 -20.79 -8.09
CA ARG A 493 31.42 -21.20 -7.66
C ARG A 493 32.40 -21.31 -8.83
#